data_7e58ae15c63ea9cc5d26b89be5f53f06
#
_entry.id   7e58ae15c63ea9cc5d26b89be5f53f06
#
_cell.length_a   1.000
_cell.length_b   1.000
_cell.length_c   1.000
_cell.angle_alpha   90.00
_cell.angle_beta   90.00
_cell.angle_gamma   90.00
#
_symmetry.space_group_name_H-M   'P 1'
#
loop_
_entity.id
_entity.type
_entity.pdbx_description
1 polymer ?
#
loop_
_entity_poly.entity_id
_entity_poly.type
_entity_poly.pdbx_seq_one_letter_code
_entity_poly.pdbx_strand_id
1 'polypeptide(L)' 'SSKDPNIKNLEDSISDKVGLSVVIKNNKKNKGTITFAYKDVDQLNKIIDIIKANY' A
#
# COMPACT_ATOMS: atom_id res chain seq x y z
N SER A 1 -15.37 -10.13 -5.34
CA SER A 1 -15.79 -9.89 -3.97
C SER A 1 -15.37 -8.50 -3.50
N SER A 2 -16.13 -7.96 -2.59
CA SER A 2 -15.90 -6.63 -2.08
C SER A 2 -14.77 -6.61 -1.05
N LYS A 3 -14.08 -5.50 -0.97
CA LYS A 3 -13.07 -5.27 0.04
C LYS A 3 -13.70 -5.00 1.39
N ASP A 4 -13.05 -5.50 2.42
CA ASP A 4 -13.39 -5.13 3.78
C ASP A 4 -13.20 -3.61 3.96
N PRO A 5 -14.14 -2.90 4.61
CA PRO A 5 -13.99 -1.46 4.84
C PRO A 5 -12.68 -1.09 5.57
N ASN A 6 -12.20 -1.94 6.45
CA ASN A 6 -10.93 -1.69 7.13
C ASN A 6 -9.75 -1.72 6.16
N ILE A 7 -9.78 -2.63 5.21
CA ILE A 7 -8.73 -2.73 4.18
C ILE A 7 -8.76 -1.49 3.29
N LYS A 8 -9.96 -1.05 2.91
CA LYS A 8 -10.11 0.17 2.11
C LYS A 8 -9.56 1.38 2.85
N ASN A 9 -9.85 1.50 4.13
CA ASN A 9 -9.34 2.59 4.95
C ASN A 9 -7.82 2.56 5.05
N LEU A 10 -7.25 1.38 5.18
CA LEU A 10 -5.80 1.22 5.21
C LEU A 10 -5.16 1.63 3.89
N GLU A 11 -5.75 1.22 2.77
CA GLU A 11 -5.28 1.62 1.45
C GLU A 11 -5.25 3.13 1.32
N ASP A 12 -6.34 3.78 1.69
CA ASP A 12 -6.47 5.22 1.57
C ASP A 12 -5.47 5.94 2.47
N SER A 13 -5.29 5.45 3.68
CA SER A 13 -4.35 5.99 4.64
C SER A 13 -2.91 5.93 4.13
N ILE A 14 -2.52 4.79 3.63
CA ILE A 14 -1.16 4.59 3.10
C ILE A 14 -0.98 5.43 1.84
N SER A 15 -1.98 5.43 0.96
CA SER A 15 -1.95 6.18 -0.28
C SER A 15 -1.74 7.68 -0.01
N ASP A 16 -2.43 8.22 0.98
CA ASP A 16 -2.27 9.60 1.39
C ASP A 16 -0.86 9.88 1.90
N LYS A 17 -0.31 8.94 2.66
CA LYS A 17 0.99 9.11 3.28
C LYS A 17 2.12 9.07 2.28
N VAL A 18 2.06 8.14 1.34
CA VAL A 18 3.14 7.99 0.36
C VAL A 18 2.89 8.78 -0.92
N GLY A 19 1.67 9.26 -1.13
CA GLY A 19 1.33 10.01 -2.33
C GLY A 19 1.22 9.15 -3.58
N LEU A 20 0.97 7.87 -3.43
CA LEU A 20 0.89 6.92 -4.54
C LEU A 20 -0.35 6.06 -4.40
N SER A 21 -0.75 5.42 -5.49
CA SER A 21 -1.84 4.46 -5.46
C SER A 21 -1.38 3.17 -4.77
N VAL A 22 -2.19 2.72 -3.83
CA VAL A 22 -1.90 1.51 -3.07
C VAL A 22 -3.09 0.56 -3.19
N VAL A 23 -2.81 -0.69 -3.47
CA VAL A 23 -3.84 -1.73 -3.56
C VAL A 23 -3.48 -2.84 -2.57
N ILE A 24 -4.43 -3.16 -1.71
CA ILE A 24 -4.28 -4.25 -0.76
C ILE A 24 -5.30 -5.32 -1.10
N LYS A 25 -4.83 -6.55 -1.23
CA LYS A 25 -5.70 -7.71 -1.48
C LYS A 25 -5.42 -8.75 -0.42
N ASN A 26 -6.47 -9.23 0.22
CA ASN A 26 -6.29 -10.36 1.12
C ASN A 26 -7.38 -11.40 0.88
N ASN A 27 -7.05 -12.64 1.25
CA ASN A 27 -7.96 -13.75 1.05
C ASN A 27 -8.56 -14.21 2.40
N LYS A 28 -9.35 -15.29 2.35
CA LYS A 28 -10.03 -15.81 3.53
C LYS A 28 -9.06 -16.37 4.59
N LYS A 29 -7.82 -16.63 4.20
CA LYS A 29 -6.81 -17.20 5.10
C LYS A 29 -5.92 -16.12 5.72
N ASN A 30 -6.32 -14.86 5.63
CA ASN A 30 -5.54 -13.73 6.13
C ASN A 30 -4.18 -13.58 5.45
N LYS A 31 -4.09 -14.08 4.24
CA LYS A 31 -2.91 -13.90 3.38
C LYS A 31 -3.26 -12.95 2.26
N GLY A 32 -2.29 -12.18 1.85
CA GLY A 32 -2.59 -11.25 0.78
C GLY A 32 -1.35 -10.56 0.26
N THR A 33 -1.59 -9.56 -0.56
CA THR A 33 -0.53 -8.78 -1.18
C THR A 33 -0.86 -7.31 -1.06
N ILE A 34 0.20 -6.51 -1.03
CA ILE A 34 0.08 -5.06 -1.11
C ILE A 34 0.89 -4.61 -2.33
N THR A 35 0.31 -3.75 -3.14
CA THR A 35 0.92 -3.28 -4.37
C THR A 35 0.96 -1.76 -4.38
N PHE A 36 2.13 -1.22 -4.67
CA PHE A 36 2.31 0.22 -4.86
C PHE A 36 2.50 0.49 -6.35
N ALA A 37 1.72 1.41 -6.88
CA ALA A 37 1.88 1.87 -8.26
C ALA A 37 2.75 3.12 -8.26
N TYR A 38 3.92 3.06 -8.86
CA TYR A 38 4.81 4.21 -8.96
C TYR A 38 5.04 4.53 -10.44
N LYS A 39 5.35 5.80 -10.70
CA LYS A 39 5.55 6.27 -12.07
C LYS A 39 7.01 6.37 -12.48
N ASP A 40 7.89 6.50 -11.50
CA ASP A 40 9.31 6.61 -11.75
C ASP A 40 10.11 6.11 -10.55
N VAL A 41 11.41 6.05 -10.73
CA VAL A 41 12.31 5.50 -9.71
C VAL A 41 12.35 6.39 -8.47
N ASP A 42 12.14 7.69 -8.62
CA ASP A 42 12.12 8.60 -7.47
C ASP A 42 10.99 8.25 -6.52
N GLN A 43 9.82 7.94 -7.07
CA GLN A 43 8.69 7.52 -6.24
C GLN A 43 8.96 6.18 -5.57
N LEU A 44 9.59 5.26 -6.30
CA LEU A 44 9.98 3.97 -5.73
C LEU A 44 10.94 4.17 -4.56
N ASN A 45 11.92 5.06 -4.71
CA ASN A 45 12.87 5.34 -3.65
C ASN A 45 12.20 5.93 -2.42
N LYS A 46 11.17 6.75 -2.59
CA LYS A 46 10.39 7.28 -1.47
C LYS A 46 9.73 6.16 -0.67
N ILE A 47 9.15 5.20 -1.38
CA ILE A 47 8.51 4.05 -0.72
C ILE A 47 9.55 3.27 0.09
N ILE A 48 10.70 3.02 -0.52
CA ILE A 48 11.78 2.26 0.12
C ILE A 48 12.28 3.00 1.36
N ASP A 49 12.44 4.31 1.28
CA ASP A 49 12.90 5.13 2.39
C ASP A 49 11.92 5.08 3.57
N ILE A 50 10.62 5.14 3.27
CA ILE A 50 9.60 5.05 4.30
C ILE A 50 9.66 3.70 5.00
N ILE A 51 9.80 2.63 4.23
CA ILE A 51 9.88 1.29 4.78
C ILE A 51 11.12 1.14 5.65
N LYS A 52 12.26 1.62 5.18
CA LYS A 52 13.51 1.55 5.94
C LYS A 52 13.49 2.36 7.20
N ALA A 53 12.85 3.52 7.16
CA ALA A 53 12.77 4.40 8.32
C ALA A 53 11.96 3.79 9.45
N ASN A 54 11.01 2.92 9.13
CA ASN A 54 10.14 2.29 10.11
C ASN A 54 10.53 0.84 10.41
N TYR A 55 11.58 0.38 9.81
CA TYR A 55 12.05 -0.97 10.01
C TYR A 55 13.08 -1.01 11.18
#